data_3d7a73d9d7cec48d2080a8ebae0df2c8
#
_entry.id   3d7a73d9d7cec48d2080a8ebae0df2c8
#
_cell.length_a   1.000
_cell.length_b   1.000
_cell.length_c   1.000
_cell.angle_alpha   90.00
_cell.angle_beta   90.00
_cell.angle_gamma   90.00
#
_symmetry.space_group_name_H-M   'P 1'
#
loop_
_entity.id
_entity.type
_entity.pdbx_description
1 polymer ?
#
loop_
_entity_poly.entity_id
_entity_poly.type
_entity_poly.pdbx_seq_one_letter_code
_entity_poly.pdbx_strand_id
1 'polypeptide(L)'
;MASESRGAFDELLATLQEVATRFAGDEWMVTSPDDGSEALRSILHLLSTGMETQFEDDPAHPSFREIVTPWRKMLGDNPDARYHDAVVHPAGTYAVRGNTGGAIYVSFTVEAGGVDGGMAERTAGVLNDSELDVAADGSFELTIGGPPRDRAWLALPGDARRITVRHYGEQETAPATPPAPSLGLAITLVDGEVPERPLLPTDAVVAASIRRMATFVRARTVESIPPPGSGDPPPFVSRVPNQFAPPIPPGNHALAAADA
;
A
#
# COMPACT_ATOMS: atom_id res chain seq x y z
N MET A 1 -25.10 -26.24 9.09
CA MET A 1 -23.62 -26.14 9.23
C MET A 1 -23.32 -24.65 9.50
N ALA A 2 -22.42 -24.35 10.41
CA ALA A 2 -21.97 -22.96 10.57
C ALA A 2 -21.19 -22.57 9.30
N SER A 3 -21.48 -21.38 8.75
CA SER A 3 -20.79 -20.83 7.59
C SER A 3 -19.40 -20.35 8.01
N GLU A 4 -18.35 -20.67 7.24
CA GLU A 4 -16.99 -20.21 7.50
C GLU A 4 -16.88 -18.69 7.37
N SER A 5 -17.56 -18.11 6.39
CA SER A 5 -17.61 -16.66 6.19
C SER A 5 -18.29 -15.95 7.36
N ARG A 6 -19.29 -16.57 7.99
CA ARG A 6 -19.89 -16.00 9.22
C ARG A 6 -18.88 -15.95 10.35
N GLY A 7 -18.12 -17.05 10.56
CA GLY A 7 -17.05 -17.07 11.58
C GLY A 7 -15.97 -16.02 11.29
N ALA A 8 -15.52 -15.93 10.04
CA ALA A 8 -14.54 -14.91 9.63
C ALA A 8 -15.07 -13.48 9.82
N PHE A 9 -16.36 -13.25 9.59
CA PHE A 9 -16.97 -11.94 9.83
C PHE A 9 -17.02 -11.59 11.33
N ASP A 10 -17.32 -12.57 12.18
CA ASP A 10 -17.27 -12.37 13.63
C ASP A 10 -15.83 -12.10 14.11
N GLU A 11 -14.80 -12.73 13.51
CA GLU A 11 -13.38 -12.44 13.72
C GLU A 11 -13.01 -11.01 13.30
N LEU A 12 -13.50 -10.52 12.16
CA LEU A 12 -13.31 -9.14 11.71
C LEU A 12 -13.93 -8.14 12.69
N LEU A 13 -15.16 -8.38 13.17
CA LEU A 13 -15.80 -7.52 14.16
C LEU A 13 -15.01 -7.47 15.47
N ALA A 14 -14.49 -8.61 15.93
CA ALA A 14 -13.63 -8.67 17.12
C ALA A 14 -12.31 -7.89 16.90
N THR A 15 -11.70 -8.00 15.73
CA THR A 15 -10.51 -7.23 15.36
C THR A 15 -10.78 -5.74 15.36
N LEU A 16 -11.87 -5.30 14.75
CA LEU A 16 -12.24 -3.87 14.75
C LEU A 16 -12.50 -3.35 16.17
N GLN A 17 -13.14 -4.16 17.02
CA GLN A 17 -13.37 -3.82 18.42
C GLN A 17 -12.04 -3.70 19.19
N GLU A 18 -11.11 -4.64 19.00
CA GLU A 18 -9.78 -4.59 19.62
C GLU A 18 -9.02 -3.34 19.18
N VAL A 19 -8.95 -3.10 17.86
CA VAL A 19 -8.23 -1.96 17.30
C VAL A 19 -8.84 -0.64 17.75
N ALA A 20 -10.17 -0.52 17.76
CA ALA A 20 -10.85 0.68 18.26
C ALA A 20 -10.56 0.92 19.76
N THR A 21 -10.48 -0.14 20.56
CA THR A 21 -10.22 -0.01 22.00
C THR A 21 -8.76 0.36 22.28
N ARG A 22 -7.81 -0.24 21.57
CA ARG A 22 -6.37 -0.07 21.82
C ARG A 22 -5.81 1.13 21.06
N PHE A 23 -5.86 1.11 19.71
CA PHE A 23 -5.25 2.11 18.84
C PHE A 23 -5.91 3.49 18.94
N ALA A 24 -7.22 3.55 19.20
CA ALA A 24 -7.94 4.79 19.47
C ALA A 24 -8.15 5.05 20.97
N GLY A 25 -7.33 4.47 21.83
CA GLY A 25 -7.42 4.59 23.28
C GLY A 25 -6.14 5.10 23.94
N ASP A 26 -6.13 5.09 25.25
CA ASP A 26 -5.04 5.62 26.09
C ASP A 26 -3.69 4.93 25.82
N GLU A 27 -3.69 3.67 25.38
CA GLU A 27 -2.46 2.93 25.04
C GLU A 27 -1.67 3.63 23.94
N TRP A 28 -2.31 4.30 22.99
CA TRP A 28 -1.70 5.14 21.94
C TRP A 28 -1.74 6.63 22.24
N MET A 29 -1.91 7.02 23.51
CA MET A 29 -1.97 8.42 23.97
C MET A 29 -3.10 9.22 23.32
N VAL A 30 -4.17 8.56 22.93
CA VAL A 30 -5.39 9.21 22.44
C VAL A 30 -6.19 9.69 23.63
N THR A 31 -6.02 10.96 23.99
CA THR A 31 -6.53 11.53 25.24
C THR A 31 -7.61 12.60 25.07
N SER A 32 -7.81 13.08 23.84
CA SER A 32 -8.86 14.05 23.52
C SER A 32 -9.94 13.45 22.61
N PRO A 33 -11.16 13.99 22.62
CA PRO A 33 -12.21 13.58 21.69
C PRO A 33 -11.83 13.76 20.21
N ASP A 34 -11.04 14.78 19.88
CA ASP A 34 -10.60 15.06 18.51
C ASP A 34 -9.59 14.01 18.05
N ASP A 35 -8.59 13.66 18.88
CA ASP A 35 -7.64 12.58 18.59
C ASP A 35 -8.37 11.23 18.42
N GLY A 36 -9.37 10.97 19.27
CA GLY A 36 -10.21 9.77 19.16
C GLY A 36 -10.97 9.70 17.85
N SER A 37 -11.51 10.82 17.39
CA SER A 37 -12.20 10.92 16.10
C SER A 37 -11.27 10.65 14.92
N GLU A 38 -10.05 11.20 14.95
CA GLU A 38 -9.04 10.98 13.91
C GLU A 38 -8.53 9.52 13.89
N ALA A 39 -8.30 8.93 15.07
CA ALA A 39 -7.91 7.52 15.18
C ALA A 39 -9.00 6.58 14.61
N LEU A 40 -10.27 6.82 14.93
CA LEU A 40 -11.38 6.05 14.38
C LEU A 40 -11.52 6.27 12.86
N ARG A 41 -11.32 7.50 12.37
CA ARG A 41 -11.29 7.80 10.94
C ARG A 41 -10.18 7.02 10.23
N SER A 42 -8.98 6.96 10.81
CA SER A 42 -7.86 6.16 10.28
C SER A 42 -8.19 4.68 10.19
N ILE A 43 -8.83 4.10 11.22
CA ILE A 43 -9.28 2.70 11.19
C ILE A 43 -10.26 2.45 10.04
N LEU A 44 -11.21 3.35 9.81
CA LEU A 44 -12.16 3.25 8.72
C LEU A 44 -11.51 3.39 7.34
N HIS A 45 -10.47 4.23 7.21
CA HIS A 45 -9.67 4.32 5.98
C HIS A 45 -8.92 3.01 5.71
N LEU A 46 -8.31 2.40 6.75
CA LEU A 46 -7.66 1.10 6.63
C LEU A 46 -8.64 0.00 6.26
N LEU A 47 -9.84 0.01 6.85
CA LEU A 47 -10.88 -0.96 6.50
C LEU A 47 -11.32 -0.81 5.04
N SER A 48 -11.52 0.43 4.56
CA SER A 48 -11.84 0.72 3.15
C SER A 48 -10.74 0.22 2.21
N THR A 49 -9.48 0.51 2.53
CA THR A 49 -8.33 0.04 1.75
C THR A 49 -8.24 -1.49 1.79
N GLY A 50 -8.47 -2.11 2.95
CA GLY A 50 -8.53 -3.57 3.09
C GLY A 50 -9.63 -4.22 2.26
N MET A 51 -10.80 -3.57 2.14
CA MET A 51 -11.87 -4.02 1.25
C MET A 51 -11.37 -4.05 -0.20
N GLU A 52 -10.80 -2.96 -0.67
CA GLU A 52 -10.33 -2.84 -2.05
C GLU A 52 -9.16 -3.77 -2.37
N THR A 53 -8.24 -3.99 -1.41
CA THR A 53 -6.95 -4.65 -1.67
C THR A 53 -6.87 -6.09 -1.20
N GLN A 54 -7.79 -6.54 -0.33
CA GLN A 54 -7.77 -7.86 0.26
C GLN A 54 -9.05 -8.65 0.03
N PHE A 55 -10.19 -7.97 -0.11
CA PHE A 55 -11.47 -8.60 -0.36
C PHE A 55 -11.84 -8.59 -1.84
N GLU A 56 -11.59 -7.47 -2.53
CA GLU A 56 -11.95 -7.25 -3.94
C GLU A 56 -10.73 -7.31 -4.87
N ASP A 57 -9.59 -7.79 -4.39
CA ASP A 57 -8.38 -7.94 -5.18
C ASP A 57 -8.59 -8.88 -6.39
N ASP A 58 -8.13 -8.44 -7.56
CA ASP A 58 -8.18 -9.22 -8.80
C ASP A 58 -6.94 -8.93 -9.65
N PRO A 59 -5.88 -9.73 -9.51
CA PRO A 59 -4.67 -9.55 -10.29
C PRO A 59 -4.81 -9.89 -11.78
N ALA A 60 -5.91 -10.54 -12.20
CA ALA A 60 -6.23 -10.76 -13.60
C ALA A 60 -6.85 -9.52 -14.26
N HIS A 61 -7.55 -8.69 -13.47
CA HIS A 61 -8.12 -7.41 -13.88
C HIS A 61 -7.64 -6.28 -12.97
N PRO A 62 -6.31 -6.03 -12.91
CA PRO A 62 -5.74 -5.08 -11.96
C PRO A 62 -6.17 -3.65 -12.27
N SER A 63 -6.21 -2.84 -11.22
CA SER A 63 -6.42 -1.40 -11.34
C SER A 63 -5.59 -0.65 -10.31
N PHE A 64 -5.07 0.51 -10.69
CA PHE A 64 -4.46 1.41 -9.73
C PHE A 64 -5.53 2.12 -8.89
N ARG A 65 -5.31 2.16 -7.60
CA ARG A 65 -6.13 2.88 -6.62
C ARG A 65 -5.28 3.90 -5.92
N GLU A 66 -5.79 5.09 -5.72
CA GLU A 66 -5.14 6.08 -4.88
C GLU A 66 -5.38 5.71 -3.41
N ILE A 67 -4.34 5.22 -2.73
CA ILE A 67 -4.42 4.69 -1.36
C ILE A 67 -4.25 5.76 -0.29
N VAL A 68 -3.63 6.90 -0.62
CA VAL A 68 -3.48 8.06 0.26
C VAL A 68 -4.00 9.30 -0.45
N THR A 69 -4.79 10.08 0.25
CA THR A 69 -5.31 11.38 -0.22
C THR A 69 -5.28 12.38 0.95
N PRO A 70 -5.57 13.67 0.74
CA PRO A 70 -5.70 14.61 1.85
C PRO A 70 -6.70 14.19 2.93
N TRP A 71 -7.70 13.37 2.57
CA TRP A 71 -8.74 12.87 3.47
C TRP A 71 -8.57 11.41 3.90
N ARG A 72 -7.77 10.64 3.16
CA ARG A 72 -7.46 9.24 3.46
C ARG A 72 -6.00 9.13 3.87
N LYS A 73 -5.74 8.83 5.13
CA LYS A 73 -4.40 8.68 5.69
C LYS A 73 -4.11 7.23 6.03
N MET A 74 -2.85 6.81 5.82
CA MET A 74 -2.41 5.46 6.11
C MET A 74 -0.92 5.46 6.49
N LEU A 75 -0.62 4.96 7.69
CA LEU A 75 0.76 4.92 8.22
C LEU A 75 1.39 6.33 8.27
N GLY A 76 2.67 6.45 7.96
CA GLY A 76 3.40 7.71 7.88
C GLY A 76 3.55 8.20 6.45
N ASP A 77 2.45 8.52 5.79
CA ASP A 77 2.45 9.02 4.43
C ASP A 77 3.12 10.40 4.30
N ASN A 78 3.85 10.59 3.19
CA ASN A 78 4.44 11.88 2.85
C ASN A 78 3.38 12.78 2.21
N PRO A 79 3.12 14.00 2.75
CA PRO A 79 2.15 14.93 2.19
C PRO A 79 2.52 15.44 0.79
N ASP A 80 3.79 15.39 0.42
CA ASP A 80 4.28 15.84 -0.89
C ASP A 80 4.18 14.77 -1.98
N ALA A 81 3.58 13.61 -1.67
CA ALA A 81 3.46 12.52 -2.60
C ALA A 81 2.02 12.03 -2.77
N ARG A 82 1.70 11.56 -3.98
CA ARG A 82 0.51 10.78 -4.29
C ARG A 82 0.88 9.31 -4.35
N TYR A 83 0.12 8.49 -3.67
CA TYR A 83 0.35 7.05 -3.60
C TYR A 83 -0.75 6.28 -4.29
N HIS A 84 -0.34 5.43 -5.23
CA HIS A 84 -1.24 4.50 -5.90
C HIS A 84 -0.72 3.08 -5.72
N ASP A 85 -1.61 2.11 -5.59
CA ASP A 85 -1.25 0.71 -5.60
C ASP A 85 -2.08 -0.10 -6.59
N ALA A 86 -1.54 -1.24 -7.01
CA ALA A 86 -2.25 -2.26 -7.73
C ALA A 86 -1.80 -3.64 -7.26
N VAL A 87 -2.75 -4.56 -7.15
CA VAL A 87 -2.46 -5.97 -6.87
C VAL A 87 -1.96 -6.65 -8.13
N VAL A 88 -0.91 -7.45 -8.00
CA VAL A 88 -0.30 -8.22 -9.10
C VAL A 88 -0.05 -9.66 -8.68
N HIS A 89 0.11 -10.52 -9.68
CA HIS A 89 0.47 -11.94 -9.48
C HIS A 89 1.82 -12.22 -10.15
N PRO A 90 2.72 -12.97 -9.52
CA PRO A 90 4.08 -13.20 -10.02
C PRO A 90 4.13 -13.90 -11.39
N ALA A 91 3.11 -14.65 -11.76
CA ALA A 91 3.02 -15.29 -13.09
C ALA A 91 2.52 -14.34 -14.19
N GLY A 92 2.10 -13.10 -13.84
CA GLY A 92 1.59 -12.14 -14.80
C GLY A 92 2.69 -11.29 -15.44
N THR A 93 2.43 -10.82 -16.66
CA THR A 93 3.13 -9.72 -17.31
C THR A 93 2.13 -8.58 -17.47
N TYR A 94 2.47 -7.41 -16.96
CA TYR A 94 1.58 -6.26 -16.93
C TYR A 94 2.16 -5.11 -17.73
N ALA A 95 1.30 -4.47 -18.53
CA ALA A 95 1.59 -3.18 -19.12
C ALA A 95 1.06 -2.07 -18.24
N VAL A 96 1.89 -1.12 -17.88
CA VAL A 96 1.53 0.08 -17.13
C VAL A 96 1.70 1.29 -18.03
N ARG A 97 0.75 2.21 -17.98
CA ARG A 97 0.78 3.52 -18.62
C ARG A 97 0.45 4.58 -17.62
N GLY A 98 1.02 5.75 -17.80
CA GLY A 98 0.74 6.88 -16.94
C GLY A 98 1.33 8.17 -17.45
N ASN A 99 1.22 9.18 -16.62
CA ASN A 99 1.83 10.48 -16.84
C ASN A 99 2.47 10.94 -15.53
N THR A 100 3.60 11.60 -15.61
CA THR A 100 4.30 12.15 -14.43
C THR A 100 3.44 13.21 -13.70
N GLY A 101 2.50 13.84 -14.41
CA GLY A 101 1.62 14.86 -13.82
C GLY A 101 2.37 16.08 -13.28
N GLY A 102 3.59 16.33 -13.77
CA GLY A 102 4.47 17.37 -13.27
C GLY A 102 5.22 17.00 -11.98
N ALA A 103 5.19 15.74 -11.57
CA ALA A 103 6.01 15.28 -10.45
C ALA A 103 7.50 15.45 -10.75
N ILE A 104 8.26 15.81 -9.73
CA ILE A 104 9.73 15.94 -9.82
C ILE A 104 10.42 14.57 -9.71
N TYR A 105 9.71 13.60 -9.18
CA TYR A 105 10.19 12.23 -9.03
C TYR A 105 9.01 11.25 -9.07
N VAL A 106 9.16 10.18 -9.82
CA VAL A 106 8.17 9.09 -9.89
C VAL A 106 8.88 7.77 -9.59
N SER A 107 8.34 6.97 -8.68
CA SER A 107 8.87 5.66 -8.37
C SER A 107 7.82 4.56 -8.45
N PHE A 108 8.28 3.37 -8.87
CA PHE A 108 7.55 2.11 -8.88
C PHE A 108 8.24 1.13 -7.97
N THR A 109 7.52 0.59 -7.02
CA THR A 109 8.07 -0.36 -6.04
C THR A 109 7.30 -1.68 -6.11
N VAL A 110 7.99 -2.80 -6.29
CA VAL A 110 7.42 -4.14 -6.13
C VAL A 110 7.49 -4.52 -4.66
N GLU A 111 6.36 -4.75 -4.05
CA GLU A 111 6.24 -5.25 -2.70
C GLU A 111 6.03 -6.77 -2.71
N ALA A 112 6.79 -7.49 -1.91
CA ALA A 112 6.79 -8.94 -1.81
C ALA A 112 6.61 -9.42 -0.37
N GLY A 113 6.13 -10.66 -0.23
CA GLY A 113 5.69 -11.19 1.07
C GLY A 113 4.35 -10.60 1.51
N GLY A 114 4.10 -10.58 2.82
CA GLY A 114 2.87 -10.03 3.36
C GLY A 114 1.64 -10.83 2.97
N VAL A 115 1.76 -12.15 2.98
CA VAL A 115 0.63 -13.07 2.75
C VAL A 115 -0.50 -12.80 3.74
N ASP A 116 -1.71 -13.17 3.35
CA ASP A 116 -2.90 -13.10 4.20
C ASP A 116 -3.23 -11.71 4.78
N GLY A 117 -2.86 -10.65 4.07
CA GLY A 117 -3.16 -9.26 4.45
C GLY A 117 -2.09 -8.57 5.29
N GLY A 118 -1.02 -9.27 5.66
CA GLY A 118 0.11 -8.71 6.41
C GLY A 118 0.81 -7.54 5.71
N MET A 119 1.78 -6.95 6.40
CA MET A 119 2.68 -5.95 5.80
C MET A 119 3.60 -6.64 4.78
N ALA A 120 3.99 -5.90 3.73
CA ALA A 120 5.05 -6.37 2.86
C ALA A 120 6.31 -6.66 3.68
N GLU A 121 6.96 -7.80 3.41
CA GLU A 121 8.15 -8.23 4.14
C GLU A 121 9.41 -7.59 3.57
N ARG A 122 9.36 -7.23 2.28
CA ARG A 122 10.48 -6.59 1.58
C ARG A 122 10.05 -5.86 0.33
N THR A 123 10.87 -4.89 -0.08
CA THR A 123 10.90 -4.37 -1.44
C THR A 123 11.67 -5.35 -2.33
N ALA A 124 11.04 -5.80 -3.39
CA ALA A 124 11.59 -6.78 -4.30
C ALA A 124 12.20 -6.16 -5.57
N GLY A 125 11.87 -4.92 -5.85
CA GLY A 125 12.40 -4.15 -6.96
C GLY A 125 11.91 -2.72 -6.92
N VAL A 126 12.72 -1.82 -7.42
CA VAL A 126 12.40 -0.39 -7.57
C VAL A 126 12.80 0.04 -8.97
N LEU A 127 12.01 0.92 -9.55
CA LEU A 127 12.30 1.61 -10.80
C LEU A 127 11.83 3.05 -10.65
N ASN A 128 12.63 4.00 -11.09
CA ASN A 128 12.27 5.41 -11.03
C ASN A 128 12.23 6.04 -12.43
N ASP A 129 11.84 7.32 -12.49
CA ASP A 129 11.66 8.05 -13.74
C ASP A 129 12.92 8.16 -14.59
N SER A 130 14.13 8.06 -14.01
CA SER A 130 15.39 8.03 -14.80
C SER A 130 15.54 6.76 -15.65
N GLU A 131 14.81 5.70 -15.33
CA GLU A 131 14.80 4.41 -16.00
C GLU A 131 13.58 4.26 -16.93
N LEU A 132 12.67 5.23 -16.95
CA LEU A 132 11.55 5.33 -17.87
C LEU A 132 11.93 6.13 -19.11
N ASP A 133 11.22 5.87 -20.20
CA ASP A 133 11.24 6.72 -21.39
C ASP A 133 10.03 7.67 -21.30
N VAL A 134 10.24 8.82 -20.63
CA VAL A 134 9.20 9.83 -20.43
C VAL A 134 9.12 10.72 -21.67
N ALA A 135 7.94 10.78 -22.27
CA ALA A 135 7.69 11.65 -23.42
C ALA A 135 7.60 13.14 -23.02
N ALA A 136 7.66 14.04 -24.01
CA ALA A 136 7.62 15.48 -23.77
C ALA A 136 6.32 15.97 -23.08
N ASP A 137 5.24 15.22 -23.20
CA ASP A 137 3.96 15.48 -22.52
C ASP A 137 3.87 14.85 -21.13
N GLY A 138 4.96 14.23 -20.66
CA GLY A 138 5.03 13.55 -19.37
C GLY A 138 4.51 12.12 -19.39
N SER A 139 4.00 11.60 -20.50
CA SER A 139 3.52 10.23 -20.61
C SER A 139 4.66 9.21 -20.58
N PHE A 140 4.39 8.03 -20.04
CA PHE A 140 5.31 6.90 -19.99
C PHE A 140 4.59 5.56 -20.13
N GLU A 141 5.36 4.55 -20.55
CA GLU A 141 4.95 3.15 -20.51
C GLU A 141 6.02 2.30 -19.80
N LEU A 142 5.58 1.28 -19.09
CA LEU A 142 6.42 0.39 -18.30
C LEU A 142 5.87 -1.03 -18.38
N THR A 143 6.75 -2.02 -18.46
CA THR A 143 6.38 -3.44 -18.32
C THR A 143 6.80 -3.97 -16.95
N ILE A 144 5.90 -4.68 -16.31
CA ILE A 144 6.14 -5.33 -15.02
C ILE A 144 5.96 -6.82 -15.17
N GLY A 145 6.97 -7.61 -14.77
CA GLY A 145 7.00 -9.05 -14.97
C GLY A 145 7.41 -9.45 -16.39
N GLY A 146 7.24 -10.74 -16.71
CA GLY A 146 7.63 -11.30 -18.00
C GLY A 146 9.15 -11.30 -18.26
N PRO A 147 9.56 -11.52 -19.52
CA PRO A 147 10.97 -11.52 -19.89
C PRO A 147 11.64 -10.17 -19.64
N PRO A 148 12.92 -10.17 -19.17
CA PRO A 148 13.69 -8.95 -18.96
C PRO A 148 13.78 -8.05 -20.20
N ARG A 149 13.77 -6.73 -19.99
CA ARG A 149 13.97 -5.69 -21.00
C ARG A 149 15.06 -4.73 -20.54
N ASP A 150 15.68 -4.03 -21.47
CA ASP A 150 16.79 -3.12 -21.19
C ASP A 150 16.36 -1.87 -20.40
N ARG A 151 15.14 -1.39 -20.63
CA ARG A 151 14.57 -0.20 -19.98
C ARG A 151 13.07 -0.37 -19.72
N ALA A 152 12.55 0.50 -18.84
CA ALA A 152 11.13 0.53 -18.51
C ALA A 152 10.58 -0.87 -18.17
N TRP A 153 11.33 -1.61 -17.37
CA TRP A 153 10.98 -2.97 -16.96
C TRP A 153 11.28 -3.22 -15.49
N LEU A 154 10.37 -3.88 -14.81
CA LEU A 154 10.47 -4.22 -13.39
C LEU A 154 10.13 -5.70 -13.19
N ALA A 155 11.03 -6.45 -12.56
CA ALA A 155 10.86 -7.87 -12.29
C ALA A 155 9.73 -8.14 -11.29
N LEU A 156 8.99 -9.24 -11.47
CA LEU A 156 8.08 -9.79 -10.48
C LEU A 156 8.65 -11.11 -9.94
N PRO A 157 9.24 -11.14 -8.75
CA PRO A 157 9.65 -12.37 -8.08
C PRO A 157 8.43 -13.19 -7.66
N GLY A 158 8.64 -14.49 -7.37
CA GLY A 158 7.57 -15.46 -7.10
C GLY A 158 6.68 -15.16 -5.88
N ASP A 159 7.09 -14.24 -5.04
CA ASP A 159 6.35 -13.76 -3.86
C ASP A 159 5.84 -12.32 -4.00
N ALA A 160 5.94 -11.71 -5.19
CA ALA A 160 5.38 -10.38 -5.47
C ALA A 160 3.86 -10.38 -5.28
N ARG A 161 3.35 -9.27 -4.70
CA ARG A 161 1.91 -9.13 -4.40
C ARG A 161 1.34 -7.81 -4.87
N ARG A 162 2.15 -6.76 -4.90
CA ARG A 162 1.69 -5.40 -5.13
C ARG A 162 2.73 -4.55 -5.84
N ILE A 163 2.23 -3.58 -6.60
CA ILE A 163 3.02 -2.46 -7.11
C ILE A 163 2.52 -1.22 -6.40
N THR A 164 3.43 -0.48 -5.79
CA THR A 164 3.17 0.85 -5.26
C THR A 164 3.84 1.88 -6.16
N VAL A 165 3.09 2.90 -6.56
CA VAL A 165 3.55 4.03 -7.38
C VAL A 165 3.48 5.29 -6.56
N ARG A 166 4.55 6.08 -6.57
CA ARG A 166 4.63 7.36 -5.90
C ARG A 166 4.98 8.47 -6.88
N HIS A 167 4.23 9.55 -6.81
CA HIS A 167 4.49 10.78 -7.56
C HIS A 167 4.77 11.88 -6.56
N TYR A 168 6.01 12.35 -6.50
CA TYR A 168 6.44 13.42 -5.60
C TYR A 168 6.35 14.76 -6.30
N GLY A 169 5.74 15.72 -5.64
CA GLY A 169 5.62 17.10 -6.12
C GLY A 169 6.44 18.06 -5.29
N GLU A 170 6.89 19.13 -5.91
CA GLU A 170 7.53 20.27 -5.25
C GLU A 170 6.63 21.49 -5.45
N GLN A 171 5.58 21.59 -4.63
CA GLN A 171 4.56 22.63 -4.75
C GLN A 171 4.20 23.18 -3.37
N GLU A 172 3.72 24.44 -3.32
CA GLU A 172 3.19 25.05 -2.09
C GLU A 172 1.98 24.29 -1.52
N THR A 173 1.26 23.57 -2.37
CA THR A 173 0.11 22.74 -2.00
C THR A 173 0.45 21.28 -2.26
N ALA A 174 0.12 20.40 -1.29
CA ALA A 174 0.36 18.97 -1.42
C ALA A 174 -0.19 18.43 -2.76
N PRO A 175 0.55 17.56 -3.48
CA PRO A 175 0.20 17.10 -4.82
C PRO A 175 -1.17 16.41 -4.90
N ALA A 176 -1.62 15.81 -3.81
CA ALA A 176 -2.93 15.16 -3.72
C ALA A 176 -4.08 16.11 -3.41
N THR A 177 -3.81 17.41 -3.15
CA THR A 177 -4.88 18.40 -2.86
C THR A 177 -5.64 18.74 -4.15
N PRO A 178 -6.97 18.61 -4.18
CA PRO A 178 -7.75 18.94 -5.36
C PRO A 178 -7.72 20.43 -5.71
N PRO A 179 -7.74 20.76 -7.02
CA PRO A 179 -7.78 19.84 -8.15
C PRO A 179 -6.40 19.28 -8.47
N ALA A 180 -6.20 17.96 -8.23
CA ALA A 180 -4.96 17.30 -8.59
C ALA A 180 -4.99 16.87 -10.07
N PRO A 181 -3.86 16.95 -10.81
CA PRO A 181 -3.81 16.53 -12.20
C PRO A 181 -4.12 15.01 -12.31
N SER A 182 -4.80 14.63 -13.39
CA SER A 182 -4.98 13.21 -13.70
C SER A 182 -3.63 12.61 -14.10
N LEU A 183 -3.23 11.54 -13.43
CA LEU A 183 -2.00 10.81 -13.76
C LEU A 183 -2.22 9.78 -14.89
N GLY A 184 -3.46 9.54 -15.30
CA GLY A 184 -3.78 8.56 -16.34
C GLY A 184 -3.23 7.16 -16.06
N LEU A 185 -2.96 6.84 -14.79
CA LEU A 185 -2.40 5.54 -14.40
C LEU A 185 -3.35 4.41 -14.76
N ALA A 186 -2.86 3.49 -15.57
CA ALA A 186 -3.56 2.26 -15.94
C ALA A 186 -2.61 1.08 -15.89
N ILE A 187 -3.11 -0.07 -15.50
CA ILE A 187 -2.39 -1.34 -15.50
C ILE A 187 -3.26 -2.40 -16.16
N THR A 188 -2.68 -3.22 -17.00
CA THR A 188 -3.38 -4.28 -17.73
C THR A 188 -2.54 -5.54 -17.74
N LEU A 189 -3.13 -6.68 -17.42
CA LEU A 189 -2.50 -7.98 -17.64
C LEU A 189 -2.44 -8.21 -19.17
N VAL A 190 -1.23 -8.44 -19.69
CA VAL A 190 -0.99 -8.64 -21.14
C VAL A 190 -0.54 -10.04 -21.47
N ASP A 191 -0.03 -10.79 -20.48
CA ASP A 191 0.40 -12.18 -20.65
C ASP A 191 0.50 -12.88 -19.29
N GLY A 192 0.48 -14.22 -19.28
CA GLY A 192 0.66 -15.05 -18.10
C GLY A 192 -0.63 -15.71 -17.60
N GLU A 193 -0.47 -16.84 -16.92
CA GLU A 193 -1.58 -17.58 -16.31
C GLU A 193 -1.85 -17.07 -14.89
N VAL A 194 -2.66 -16.03 -14.81
CA VAL A 194 -3.08 -15.43 -13.53
C VAL A 194 -4.46 -15.99 -13.15
N PRO A 195 -4.65 -16.48 -11.93
CA PRO A 195 -5.96 -16.95 -11.49
C PRO A 195 -7.00 -15.82 -11.53
N GLU A 196 -8.10 -16.08 -12.21
CA GLU A 196 -9.24 -15.17 -12.23
C GLU A 196 -10.04 -15.26 -10.94
N ARG A 197 -10.56 -14.13 -10.49
CA ARG A 197 -11.50 -14.10 -9.38
C ARG A 197 -12.84 -14.73 -9.81
N PRO A 198 -13.37 -15.75 -9.10
CA PRO A 198 -14.64 -16.34 -9.45
C PRO A 198 -15.79 -15.34 -9.24
N LEU A 199 -16.71 -15.26 -10.20
CA LEU A 199 -17.92 -14.43 -10.09
C LEU A 199 -18.79 -14.82 -8.88
N LEU A 200 -18.80 -16.09 -8.52
CA LEU A 200 -19.51 -16.62 -7.35
C LEU A 200 -18.49 -17.34 -6.47
N PRO A 201 -17.85 -16.63 -5.54
CA PRO A 201 -16.88 -17.26 -4.64
C PRO A 201 -17.57 -18.23 -3.69
N THR A 202 -16.86 -19.29 -3.31
CA THR A 202 -17.31 -20.22 -2.28
C THR A 202 -17.28 -19.58 -0.89
N ASP A 203 -17.99 -20.15 0.07
CA ASP A 203 -17.99 -19.69 1.47
C ASP A 203 -16.56 -19.61 2.05
N ALA A 204 -15.72 -20.60 1.74
CA ALA A 204 -14.31 -20.62 2.17
C ALA A 204 -13.48 -19.47 1.55
N VAL A 205 -13.69 -19.15 0.27
CA VAL A 205 -12.99 -18.03 -0.40
C VAL A 205 -13.42 -16.69 0.22
N VAL A 206 -14.71 -16.50 0.48
CA VAL A 206 -15.21 -15.30 1.17
C VAL A 206 -14.61 -15.21 2.58
N ALA A 207 -14.60 -16.30 3.32
CA ALA A 207 -14.00 -16.37 4.66
C ALA A 207 -12.52 -15.96 4.66
N ALA A 208 -11.73 -16.51 3.72
CA ALA A 208 -10.32 -16.17 3.58
C ALA A 208 -10.11 -14.67 3.27
N SER A 209 -10.91 -14.10 2.37
CA SER A 209 -10.84 -12.67 2.04
C SER A 209 -11.18 -11.77 3.24
N ILE A 210 -12.20 -12.12 4.03
CA ILE A 210 -12.54 -11.39 5.26
C ILE A 210 -11.39 -11.46 6.28
N ARG A 211 -10.75 -12.63 6.46
CA ARG A 211 -9.61 -12.75 7.36
C ARG A 211 -8.41 -11.94 6.90
N ARG A 212 -8.13 -11.89 5.58
CA ARG A 212 -7.09 -11.00 5.03
C ARG A 212 -7.37 -9.54 5.34
N MET A 213 -8.63 -9.10 5.26
CA MET A 213 -9.01 -7.73 5.67
C MET A 213 -8.75 -7.48 7.16
N ALA A 214 -9.11 -8.41 8.03
CA ALA A 214 -8.88 -8.29 9.47
C ALA A 214 -7.39 -8.18 9.77
N THR A 215 -6.57 -9.05 9.17
CA THR A 215 -5.11 -8.99 9.26
C THR A 215 -4.55 -7.67 8.72
N PHE A 216 -5.08 -7.19 7.59
CA PHE A 216 -4.65 -5.91 6.98
C PHE A 216 -4.82 -4.73 7.93
N VAL A 217 -5.98 -4.62 8.57
CA VAL A 217 -6.26 -3.56 9.55
C VAL A 217 -5.36 -3.71 10.77
N ARG A 218 -5.26 -4.90 11.32
CA ARG A 218 -4.49 -5.18 12.53
C ARG A 218 -3.00 -4.93 12.33
N ALA A 219 -2.45 -5.40 11.20
CA ALA A 219 -1.04 -5.23 10.86
C ALA A 219 -0.63 -3.75 10.69
N ARG A 220 -1.57 -2.87 10.34
CA ARG A 220 -1.32 -1.43 10.13
C ARG A 220 -1.76 -0.54 11.30
N THR A 221 -2.11 -1.15 12.41
CA THR A 221 -2.46 -0.48 13.66
C THR A 221 -1.65 -1.06 14.81
N VAL A 222 -2.24 -1.96 15.56
CA VAL A 222 -1.69 -2.47 16.84
C VAL A 222 -0.45 -3.36 16.70
N GLU A 223 -0.14 -3.88 15.52
CA GLU A 223 1.02 -4.76 15.32
C GLU A 223 2.26 -4.02 14.78
N SER A 224 2.07 -3.04 13.89
CA SER A 224 3.19 -2.35 13.24
C SER A 224 3.53 -1.00 13.86
N ILE A 225 2.60 -0.39 14.59
CA ILE A 225 2.81 0.89 15.26
C ILE A 225 2.85 0.62 16.75
N PRO A 226 4.03 0.60 17.37
CA PRO A 226 4.12 0.41 18.82
C PRO A 226 3.51 1.60 19.56
N PRO A 227 2.87 1.38 20.72
CA PRO A 227 2.40 2.47 21.54
C PRO A 227 3.52 3.45 21.91
N PRO A 228 3.27 4.76 21.93
CA PRO A 228 4.26 5.76 22.33
C PRO A 228 4.90 5.44 23.67
N GLY A 229 6.24 5.46 23.73
CA GLY A 229 6.99 5.14 24.97
C GLY A 229 7.16 3.65 25.24
N SER A 230 6.60 2.75 24.45
CA SER A 230 6.80 1.31 24.56
C SER A 230 8.04 0.89 23.75
N GLY A 231 9.11 0.57 24.42
CA GLY A 231 10.31 0.04 23.78
C GLY A 231 11.23 1.06 23.10
N ASP A 232 12.07 0.58 22.22
CA ASP A 232 12.99 1.42 21.45
C ASP A 232 12.24 2.15 20.33
N PRO A 233 12.55 3.42 20.07
CA PRO A 233 11.97 4.14 18.94
C PRO A 233 12.30 3.40 17.63
N PRO A 234 11.42 3.52 16.61
CA PRO A 234 11.71 2.98 15.29
C PRO A 234 13.10 3.39 14.81
N PRO A 235 13.80 2.56 14.02
CA PRO A 235 15.17 2.82 13.61
C PRO A 235 15.36 4.13 12.81
N PHE A 236 14.28 4.67 12.24
CA PHE A 236 14.26 5.96 11.54
C PHE A 236 14.05 7.17 12.47
N VAL A 237 13.85 6.94 13.77
CA VAL A 237 13.72 8.02 14.76
C VAL A 237 15.03 8.15 15.53
N SER A 238 15.71 9.30 15.39
CA SER A 238 16.90 9.58 16.19
C SER A 238 16.53 9.90 17.64
N ARG A 239 17.23 9.31 18.59
CA ARG A 239 17.13 9.67 20.02
C ARG A 239 17.82 10.98 20.36
N VAL A 240 18.66 11.48 19.47
CA VAL A 240 19.40 12.72 19.67
C VAL A 240 18.72 13.84 18.91
N PRO A 241 18.28 14.91 19.60
CA PRO A 241 17.66 16.06 18.93
C PRO A 241 18.56 16.65 17.84
N ASN A 242 17.97 17.03 16.72
CA ASN A 242 18.66 17.60 15.55
C ASN A 242 19.71 16.69 14.89
N GLN A 243 19.60 15.38 15.07
CA GLN A 243 20.35 14.40 14.30
C GLN A 243 19.39 13.54 13.47
N PHE A 244 19.76 13.32 12.21
CA PHE A 244 19.06 12.31 11.41
C PHE A 244 19.41 10.92 11.92
N ALA A 245 18.44 10.04 11.95
CA ALA A 245 18.71 8.62 12.16
C ALA A 245 19.58 8.09 11.00
N PRO A 246 20.41 7.06 11.23
CA PRO A 246 21.14 6.43 10.14
C PRO A 246 20.13 5.89 9.10
N PRO A 247 20.50 5.91 7.81
CA PRO A 247 19.66 5.36 6.76
C PRO A 247 19.32 3.89 7.05
N ILE A 248 18.07 3.52 6.84
CA ILE A 248 17.62 2.14 7.03
C ILE A 248 18.20 1.30 5.89
N PRO A 249 18.87 0.17 6.18
CA PRO A 249 19.36 -0.71 5.14
C PRO A 249 18.23 -1.16 4.20
N PRO A 250 18.46 -1.24 2.90
CA PRO A 250 17.49 -1.78 1.97
C PRO A 250 17.07 -3.18 2.42
N GLY A 251 15.77 -3.41 2.55
CA GLY A 251 15.20 -4.73 2.85
C GLY A 251 14.37 -4.84 4.12
N ASN A 252 14.55 -3.98 5.13
CA ASN A 252 13.79 -4.12 6.38
C ASN A 252 12.66 -3.11 6.60
N HIS A 253 12.62 -2.00 5.87
CA HIS A 253 11.50 -1.05 5.87
C HIS A 253 11.55 -0.25 4.56
N ALA A 254 11.28 -0.94 3.49
CA ALA A 254 11.47 -0.47 2.14
C ALA A 254 10.60 0.72 1.71
N LEU A 255 9.64 1.13 2.53
CA LEU A 255 8.77 2.26 2.19
C LEU A 255 9.42 3.63 2.43
N ALA A 256 10.41 3.71 3.32
CA ALA A 256 11.05 4.98 3.67
C ALA A 256 12.45 5.17 3.06
N ALA A 257 13.11 4.09 2.64
CA ALA A 257 14.51 4.13 2.19
C ALA A 257 14.69 4.06 0.67
N ALA A 258 13.66 3.70 -0.07
CA ALA A 258 13.72 3.66 -1.54
C ALA A 258 13.63 5.04 -2.18
N ASP A 259 13.28 6.06 -1.40
CA ASP A 259 12.96 7.40 -1.88
C ASP A 259 13.89 8.47 -1.27
N ALA A 260 15.03 8.08 -0.66
CA ALA A 260 16.04 9.01 -0.12
C ALA A 260 17.25 9.13 -1.04
#